data_08c2b975e700bff79f59d798feeb1887
#
_entry.id   08c2b975e700bff79f59d798feeb1887
#
_cell.length_a   1.000
_cell.length_b   1.000
_cell.length_c   1.000
_cell.angle_alpha   90.00
_cell.angle_beta   90.00
_cell.angle_gamma   90.00
#
_symmetry.space_group_name_H-M   'P 1'
#
loop_
_entity.id
_entity.type
_entity.pdbx_description
1 polymer ?
#
loop_
_entity_poly.entity_id
_entity_poly.type
_entity_poly.pdbx_seq_one_letter_code
_entity_poly.pdbx_strand_id
1 'polypeptide(L)'
;MPTSSTAADAPIAPAVPPGRTGRVARPLGVVRRWFDTGATVAETVDGDRIDWLRAVPFVAMHLACLAVLWVGVSPAALVVAAVLYAVRMFALTAFYHRYFSHRTFRTSRAVQFFFALVGASCVQRGPLWWAAHHRNHHRHTDTPLDPQSPAVHGFLWSHVGWFLTPRGFRTHWERIPDLAKYPELRWLDRFDLVVPVALAAALFGLGALLERVAPQLGTSAGQMLVWGFFISTTVLFHATVTIN
;
A
#
# COMPACT_ATOMS: atom_id res chain seq x y z
N MET A 1 -56.34 -17.05 39.97
CA MET A 1 -56.42 -17.43 38.55
C MET A 1 -55.51 -16.49 37.77
N PRO A 2 -54.39 -16.94 37.20
CA PRO A 2 -53.57 -16.12 36.35
C PRO A 2 -53.99 -16.31 34.87
N THR A 3 -54.19 -15.20 34.18
CA THR A 3 -54.55 -15.15 32.78
C THR A 3 -53.30 -15.39 31.90
N SER A 4 -53.41 -16.36 31.00
CA SER A 4 -52.39 -16.69 30.00
C SER A 4 -52.27 -15.56 28.96
N SER A 5 -51.08 -14.99 28.83
CA SER A 5 -50.71 -14.10 27.74
C SER A 5 -50.22 -14.95 26.57
N THR A 6 -50.92 -14.93 25.46
CA THR A 6 -50.56 -15.51 24.19
C THR A 6 -49.42 -14.66 23.57
N ALA A 7 -48.25 -15.26 23.39
CA ALA A 7 -47.16 -14.67 22.60
C ALA A 7 -47.62 -14.59 21.14
N ALA A 8 -47.66 -13.36 20.61
CA ALA A 8 -47.92 -13.08 19.20
C ALA A 8 -46.72 -13.52 18.34
N ASP A 9 -47.01 -14.34 17.31
CA ASP A 9 -46.07 -14.76 16.27
C ASP A 9 -45.45 -13.51 15.57
N ALA A 10 -44.15 -13.34 15.71
CA ALA A 10 -43.40 -12.39 14.92
C ALA A 10 -43.24 -12.91 13.48
N PRO A 11 -43.45 -12.08 12.45
CA PRO A 11 -43.32 -12.52 11.07
C PRO A 11 -41.89 -12.96 10.75
N ILE A 12 -41.74 -14.18 10.19
CA ILE A 12 -40.45 -14.70 9.70
C ILE A 12 -40.00 -13.85 8.53
N ALA A 13 -38.84 -13.19 8.67
CA ALA A 13 -38.21 -12.44 7.60
C ALA A 13 -37.96 -13.37 6.38
N PRO A 14 -38.18 -12.88 5.14
CA PRO A 14 -37.95 -13.70 3.95
C PRO A 14 -36.47 -14.09 3.83
N ALA A 15 -36.26 -15.38 3.52
CA ALA A 15 -34.92 -15.93 3.31
C ALA A 15 -34.19 -15.18 2.18
N VAL A 16 -33.02 -14.68 2.45
CA VAL A 16 -32.13 -14.05 1.47
C VAL A 16 -31.72 -15.13 0.46
N PRO A 17 -31.96 -14.94 -0.85
CA PRO A 17 -31.58 -15.94 -1.84
C PRO A 17 -30.07 -16.15 -1.85
N PRO A 18 -29.55 -17.38 -2.07
CA PRO A 18 -28.11 -17.64 -2.11
C PRO A 18 -27.48 -16.82 -3.23
N GLY A 19 -26.46 -16.04 -2.85
CA GLY A 19 -25.74 -15.16 -3.75
C GLY A 19 -25.18 -15.94 -4.95
N ARG A 20 -25.40 -15.40 -6.15
CA ARG A 20 -24.92 -15.94 -7.42
C ARG A 20 -23.39 -16.12 -7.37
N THR A 21 -22.98 -17.38 -7.26
CA THR A 21 -21.59 -17.81 -7.41
C THR A 21 -21.09 -17.53 -8.82
N GLY A 22 -19.89 -16.93 -8.91
CA GLY A 22 -19.00 -17.15 -10.04
C GLY A 22 -19.25 -16.34 -11.31
N ARG A 23 -19.15 -15.00 -11.26
CA ARG A 23 -18.70 -14.27 -12.45
C ARG A 23 -17.17 -14.32 -12.49
N VAL A 24 -16.61 -15.09 -13.43
CA VAL A 24 -15.19 -14.98 -13.81
C VAL A 24 -14.92 -13.51 -14.13
N ALA A 25 -14.09 -12.85 -13.32
CA ALA A 25 -13.78 -11.45 -13.51
C ALA A 25 -13.13 -11.29 -14.90
N ARG A 26 -13.70 -10.43 -15.76
CA ARG A 26 -13.09 -10.10 -17.05
C ARG A 26 -11.68 -9.54 -16.80
N PRO A 27 -10.65 -9.90 -17.59
CA PRO A 27 -9.25 -9.47 -17.33
C PRO A 27 -9.10 -7.95 -17.14
N LEU A 28 -9.87 -7.13 -17.84
CA LEU A 28 -9.93 -5.68 -17.64
C LEU A 28 -10.42 -5.27 -16.24
N GLY A 29 -11.31 -6.06 -15.63
CA GLY A 29 -11.78 -5.82 -14.25
C GLY A 29 -10.69 -6.09 -13.21
N VAL A 30 -9.83 -7.07 -13.47
CA VAL A 30 -8.67 -7.39 -12.61
C VAL A 30 -7.65 -6.25 -12.63
N VAL A 31 -7.24 -5.80 -13.80
CA VAL A 31 -6.29 -4.68 -13.97
C VAL A 31 -6.84 -3.41 -13.31
N ARG A 32 -8.13 -3.11 -13.51
CA ARG A 32 -8.76 -1.96 -12.87
C ARG A 32 -8.67 -2.02 -11.33
N ARG A 33 -8.80 -3.19 -10.72
CA ARG A 33 -8.70 -3.35 -9.25
C ARG A 33 -7.32 -3.04 -8.70
N TRP A 34 -6.26 -3.19 -9.49
CA TRP A 34 -4.91 -2.81 -9.08
C TRP A 34 -4.71 -1.30 -9.10
N PHE A 35 -5.30 -0.59 -10.06
CA PHE A 35 -5.12 0.86 -10.23
C PHE A 35 -6.19 1.72 -9.56
N ASP A 36 -7.34 1.17 -9.20
CA ASP A 36 -8.44 1.89 -8.56
C ASP A 36 -8.92 1.13 -7.33
N THR A 37 -8.41 1.51 -6.16
CA THR A 37 -8.79 0.89 -4.89
C THR A 37 -10.27 1.10 -4.55
N GLY A 38 -10.89 2.18 -5.07
CA GLY A 38 -12.32 2.45 -4.92
C GLY A 38 -13.22 1.47 -5.68
N ALA A 39 -12.72 0.84 -6.75
CA ALA A 39 -13.47 -0.16 -7.51
C ALA A 39 -13.75 -1.46 -6.71
N THR A 40 -13.06 -1.66 -5.59
CA THR A 40 -13.10 -2.89 -4.80
C THR A 40 -14.02 -2.80 -3.58
N VAL A 41 -14.43 -1.59 -3.18
CA VAL A 41 -15.24 -1.35 -1.96
C VAL A 41 -16.62 -2.04 -2.04
N ALA A 42 -17.14 -2.30 -3.24
CA ALA A 42 -18.45 -2.92 -3.45
C ALA A 42 -18.47 -4.46 -3.23
N GLU A 43 -17.31 -5.12 -3.10
CA GLU A 43 -17.21 -6.59 -3.02
C GLU A 43 -16.54 -7.08 -1.72
N THR A 44 -16.33 -6.23 -0.72
CA THR A 44 -15.58 -6.60 0.48
C THR A 44 -16.36 -7.54 1.38
N VAL A 45 -16.07 -8.81 1.26
CA VAL A 45 -16.18 -9.74 2.38
C VAL A 45 -15.09 -9.34 3.39
N ASP A 46 -15.49 -8.87 4.56
CA ASP A 46 -14.58 -8.67 5.70
C ASP A 46 -13.96 -10.04 6.03
N GLY A 47 -12.67 -10.21 5.70
CA GLY A 47 -12.01 -11.50 5.87
C GLY A 47 -10.50 -11.35 6.07
N ASP A 48 -9.96 -12.28 6.85
CA ASP A 48 -8.52 -12.38 7.15
C ASP A 48 -7.81 -13.39 6.23
N ARG A 49 -8.47 -13.86 5.16
CA ARG A 49 -7.84 -14.72 4.15
C ARG A 49 -7.05 -13.86 3.15
N ILE A 50 -5.88 -14.34 2.75
CA ILE A 50 -5.05 -13.66 1.75
C ILE A 50 -5.81 -13.55 0.43
N ASP A 51 -5.90 -12.32 -0.09
CA ASP A 51 -6.40 -12.04 -1.44
C ASP A 51 -5.23 -12.20 -2.42
N TRP A 52 -5.14 -13.38 -3.03
CA TRP A 52 -4.06 -13.72 -3.95
C TRP A 52 -3.97 -12.77 -5.16
N LEU A 53 -5.08 -12.22 -5.62
CA LEU A 53 -5.06 -11.24 -6.71
C LEU A 53 -4.30 -9.97 -6.32
N ARG A 54 -4.44 -9.52 -5.07
CA ARG A 54 -3.73 -8.37 -4.54
C ARG A 54 -2.31 -8.69 -4.12
N ALA A 55 -2.02 -9.95 -3.79
CA ALA A 55 -0.67 -10.40 -3.49
C ALA A 55 0.23 -10.42 -4.75
N VAL A 56 -0.34 -10.59 -5.95
CA VAL A 56 0.42 -10.68 -7.21
C VAL A 56 1.37 -9.49 -7.42
N PRO A 57 0.98 -8.20 -7.32
CA PRO A 57 1.92 -7.10 -7.49
C PRO A 57 3.04 -7.10 -6.44
N PHE A 58 2.74 -7.47 -5.21
CA PHE A 58 3.72 -7.58 -4.13
C PHE A 58 4.76 -8.66 -4.43
N VAL A 59 4.33 -9.87 -4.80
CA VAL A 59 5.22 -10.98 -5.18
C VAL A 59 6.01 -10.63 -6.44
N ALA A 60 5.36 -10.05 -7.46
CA ALA A 60 6.01 -9.65 -8.71
C ALA A 60 7.14 -8.63 -8.47
N MET A 61 6.96 -7.68 -7.55
CA MET A 61 8.00 -6.72 -7.19
C MET A 61 9.24 -7.40 -6.59
N HIS A 62 9.04 -8.39 -5.73
CA HIS A 62 10.15 -9.16 -5.15
C HIS A 62 10.87 -10.02 -6.20
N LEU A 63 10.10 -10.69 -7.06
CA LEU A 63 10.67 -11.47 -8.17
C LEU A 63 11.43 -10.60 -9.16
N ALA A 64 10.96 -9.37 -9.41
CA ALA A 64 11.64 -8.41 -10.29
C ALA A 64 13.03 -8.00 -9.76
N CYS A 65 13.31 -8.13 -8.46
CA CYS A 65 14.64 -7.90 -7.91
C CYS A 65 15.66 -8.92 -8.45
N LEU A 66 15.22 -10.14 -8.84
CA LEU A 66 16.09 -11.14 -9.44
C LEU A 66 16.66 -10.71 -10.80
N ALA A 67 16.05 -9.70 -11.45
CA ALA A 67 16.58 -9.14 -12.70
C ALA A 67 17.99 -8.54 -12.53
N VAL A 68 18.45 -8.30 -11.31
CA VAL A 68 19.84 -7.89 -11.01
C VAL A 68 20.86 -8.88 -11.60
N LEU A 69 20.51 -10.16 -11.69
CA LEU A 69 21.38 -11.21 -12.24
C LEU A 69 21.65 -11.02 -13.74
N TRP A 70 20.78 -10.30 -14.46
CA TRP A 70 20.90 -10.03 -15.89
C TRP A 70 21.38 -8.62 -16.19
N VAL A 71 20.88 -7.63 -15.45
CA VAL A 71 21.25 -6.23 -15.73
C VAL A 71 22.61 -5.84 -15.16
N GLY A 72 23.13 -6.61 -14.18
CA GLY A 72 24.36 -6.28 -13.48
C GLY A 72 24.22 -5.03 -12.60
N VAL A 73 25.34 -4.32 -12.37
CA VAL A 73 25.43 -3.16 -11.47
C VAL A 73 26.31 -2.06 -12.06
N SER A 74 25.94 -0.80 -11.80
CA SER A 74 26.80 0.37 -12.06
C SER A 74 26.84 1.29 -10.83
N PRO A 75 27.94 2.04 -10.62
CA PRO A 75 28.01 3.03 -9.53
C PRO A 75 26.88 4.07 -9.61
N ALA A 76 26.53 4.51 -10.81
CA ALA A 76 25.43 5.47 -11.03
C ALA A 76 24.08 4.90 -10.56
N ALA A 77 23.78 3.64 -10.87
CA ALA A 77 22.54 2.99 -10.43
C ALA A 77 22.49 2.83 -8.89
N LEU A 78 23.63 2.49 -8.26
CA LEU A 78 23.73 2.39 -6.80
C LEU A 78 23.52 3.74 -6.12
N VAL A 79 24.13 4.81 -6.63
CA VAL A 79 23.94 6.17 -6.09
C VAL A 79 22.48 6.60 -6.18
N VAL A 80 21.84 6.39 -7.34
CA VAL A 80 20.41 6.71 -7.53
C VAL A 80 19.55 5.89 -6.57
N ALA A 81 19.82 4.59 -6.43
CA ALA A 81 19.11 3.73 -5.49
C ALA A 81 19.24 4.21 -4.04
N ALA A 82 20.45 4.56 -3.60
CA ALA A 82 20.72 5.05 -2.26
C ALA A 82 20.04 6.40 -1.97
N VAL A 83 20.12 7.35 -2.91
CA VAL A 83 19.44 8.65 -2.80
C VAL A 83 17.92 8.48 -2.73
N LEU A 84 17.35 7.68 -3.62
CA LEU A 84 15.91 7.39 -3.61
C LEU A 84 15.47 6.67 -2.34
N TYR A 85 16.27 5.74 -1.84
CA TYR A 85 16.02 5.11 -0.55
C TYR A 85 15.96 6.15 0.57
N ALA A 86 16.98 7.00 0.68
CA ALA A 86 17.07 8.02 1.74
C ALA A 86 15.90 9.03 1.68
N VAL A 87 15.60 9.57 0.49
CA VAL A 87 14.51 10.53 0.29
C VAL A 87 13.14 9.90 0.61
N ARG A 88 12.90 8.68 0.18
CA ARG A 88 11.64 7.97 0.43
C ARG A 88 11.52 7.52 1.88
N MET A 89 12.62 7.07 2.51
CA MET A 89 12.65 6.78 3.95
C MET A 89 12.32 8.03 4.77
N PHE A 90 12.88 9.18 4.41
CA PHE A 90 12.53 10.45 5.04
C PHE A 90 11.04 10.78 4.86
N ALA A 91 10.46 10.59 3.67
CA ALA A 91 9.04 10.84 3.44
C ALA A 91 8.15 9.91 4.28
N LEU A 92 8.51 8.64 4.44
CA LEU A 92 7.76 7.72 5.30
C LEU A 92 7.88 8.11 6.77
N THR A 93 9.10 8.32 7.27
CA THR A 93 9.32 8.57 8.70
C THR A 93 8.88 9.97 9.14
N ALA A 94 9.21 11.03 8.37
CA ALA A 94 8.85 12.40 8.72
C ALA A 94 7.39 12.73 8.36
N PHE A 95 6.89 12.26 7.22
CA PHE A 95 5.56 12.65 6.77
C PHE A 95 4.50 11.57 6.98
N TYR A 96 4.65 10.34 6.48
CA TYR A 96 3.62 9.32 6.68
C TYR A 96 3.46 9.02 8.17
N HIS A 97 4.55 8.79 8.89
CA HIS A 97 4.54 8.51 10.30
C HIS A 97 4.26 9.77 11.15
N ARG A 98 5.19 10.73 11.19
CA ARG A 98 5.09 11.86 12.15
C ARG A 98 4.04 12.89 11.77
N TYR A 99 3.91 13.24 10.48
CA TYR A 99 2.96 14.28 10.06
C TYR A 99 1.56 13.75 9.87
N PHE A 100 1.33 12.74 9.00
CA PHE A 100 -0.03 12.26 8.71
C PHE A 100 -0.62 11.44 9.85
N SER A 101 0.16 10.59 10.51
CA SER A 101 -0.35 9.73 11.58
C SER A 101 -0.38 10.43 12.93
N HIS A 102 0.73 11.00 13.38
CA HIS A 102 0.88 11.57 14.71
C HIS A 102 0.61 13.07 14.82
N ARG A 103 0.55 13.81 13.69
CA ARG A 103 0.28 15.26 13.69
C ARG A 103 1.27 16.08 14.50
N THR A 104 2.53 15.65 14.56
CA THR A 104 3.56 16.24 15.43
C THR A 104 4.01 17.64 15.01
N PHE A 105 3.77 18.03 13.76
CA PHE A 105 4.08 19.38 13.25
C PHE A 105 3.04 19.82 12.21
N ARG A 106 3.13 21.08 11.78
CA ARG A 106 2.27 21.67 10.75
C ARG A 106 3.12 22.07 9.55
N THR A 107 2.52 22.03 8.36
CA THR A 107 3.14 22.47 7.12
C THR A 107 2.11 23.05 6.16
N SER A 108 2.56 23.65 5.06
CA SER A 108 1.67 24.13 4.01
C SER A 108 1.05 22.95 3.25
N ARG A 109 -0.12 23.21 2.62
CA ARG A 109 -0.82 22.20 1.80
C ARG A 109 0.04 21.71 0.62
N ALA A 110 0.86 22.58 0.04
CA ALA A 110 1.77 22.23 -1.05
C ALA A 110 2.86 21.25 -0.57
N VAL A 111 3.50 21.51 0.56
CA VAL A 111 4.50 20.62 1.17
C VAL A 111 3.86 19.30 1.60
N GLN A 112 2.65 19.34 2.19
CA GLN A 112 1.86 18.14 2.51
C GLN A 112 1.69 17.26 1.27
N PHE A 113 1.24 17.85 0.14
CA PHE A 113 0.99 17.10 -1.08
C PHE A 113 2.27 16.57 -1.71
N PHE A 114 3.33 17.39 -1.76
CA PHE A 114 4.63 16.97 -2.27
C PHE A 114 5.16 15.72 -1.55
N PHE A 115 5.17 15.74 -0.22
CA PHE A 115 5.63 14.58 0.54
C PHE A 115 4.64 13.41 0.58
N ALA A 116 3.35 13.67 0.34
CA ALA A 116 2.39 12.60 0.08
C ALA A 116 2.72 11.87 -1.23
N LEU A 117 3.12 12.59 -2.29
CA LEU A 117 3.59 12.01 -3.55
C LEU A 117 4.88 11.19 -3.35
N VAL A 118 5.89 11.78 -2.66
CA VAL A 118 7.15 11.06 -2.41
C VAL A 118 6.88 9.79 -1.58
N GLY A 119 6.04 9.85 -0.55
CA GLY A 119 5.64 8.70 0.23
C GLY A 119 4.86 7.64 -0.58
N ALA A 120 3.95 8.07 -1.46
CA ALA A 120 3.23 7.15 -2.35
C ALA A 120 4.17 6.36 -3.28
N SER A 121 5.32 6.95 -3.66
CA SER A 121 6.34 6.26 -4.47
C SER A 121 7.00 5.06 -3.76
N CYS A 122 6.81 4.91 -2.46
CA CYS A 122 7.37 3.82 -1.65
C CYS A 122 6.63 2.48 -1.83
N VAL A 123 5.54 2.45 -2.59
CA VAL A 123 4.72 1.24 -2.82
C VAL A 123 4.11 0.68 -1.52
N GLN A 124 3.88 1.56 -0.54
CA GLN A 124 3.24 1.23 0.74
C GLN A 124 1.84 1.84 0.84
N ARG A 125 1.10 1.85 -0.26
CA ARG A 125 -0.23 2.42 -0.39
C ARG A 125 -0.25 3.96 -0.31
N GLY A 126 -1.48 4.53 -0.21
CA GLY A 126 -1.67 5.97 -0.08
C GLY A 126 -1.46 6.49 1.34
N PRO A 127 -1.32 7.83 1.50
CA PRO A 127 -1.09 8.46 2.80
C PRO A 127 -2.25 8.28 3.78
N LEU A 128 -3.47 8.15 3.28
CA LEU A 128 -4.68 7.99 4.12
C LEU A 128 -4.79 6.57 4.66
N TRP A 129 -4.55 5.57 3.80
CA TRP A 129 -4.50 4.18 4.21
C TRP A 129 -3.42 3.97 5.29
N TRP A 130 -2.22 4.47 5.02
CA TRP A 130 -1.08 4.33 5.93
C TRP A 130 -1.37 4.96 7.30
N ALA A 131 -1.85 6.21 7.32
CA ALA A 131 -2.19 6.91 8.56
C ALA A 131 -3.32 6.21 9.34
N ALA A 132 -4.34 5.68 8.66
CA ALA A 132 -5.44 4.99 9.31
C ALA A 132 -5.00 3.70 10.00
N HIS A 133 -4.16 2.90 9.35
CA HIS A 133 -3.63 1.67 9.91
C HIS A 133 -2.62 1.93 11.03
N HIS A 134 -1.73 2.90 10.85
CA HIS A 134 -0.74 3.25 11.87
C HIS A 134 -1.37 3.83 13.15
N ARG A 135 -2.41 4.67 13.02
CA ARG A 135 -3.21 5.13 14.18
C ARG A 135 -3.90 3.97 14.90
N ASN A 136 -4.35 2.95 14.16
CA ASN A 136 -4.92 1.75 14.75
C ASN A 136 -3.88 0.97 15.54
N HIS A 137 -2.69 0.76 14.94
CA HIS A 137 -1.58 0.10 15.59
C HIS A 137 -1.26 0.76 16.93
N HIS A 138 -1.02 2.07 16.97
CA HIS A 138 -0.74 2.77 18.23
C HIS A 138 -1.88 2.74 19.25
N ARG A 139 -3.13 2.68 18.79
CA ARG A 139 -4.28 2.59 19.71
C ARG A 139 -4.44 1.22 20.35
N HIS A 140 -4.04 0.18 19.65
CA HIS A 140 -4.31 -1.21 20.01
C HIS A 140 -3.04 -2.06 20.11
N THR A 141 -1.87 -1.43 20.27
CA THR A 141 -0.57 -2.11 20.31
C THR A 141 -0.62 -3.37 21.22
N ASP A 142 -0.17 -4.49 20.67
CA ASP A 142 -0.10 -5.81 21.33
C ASP A 142 -1.45 -6.37 21.80
N THR A 143 -2.55 -5.94 21.22
CA THR A 143 -3.87 -6.56 21.41
C THR A 143 -4.31 -7.34 20.16
N PRO A 144 -5.33 -8.21 20.23
CA PRO A 144 -5.89 -8.91 19.06
C PRO A 144 -6.45 -7.98 17.98
N LEU A 145 -6.67 -6.69 18.28
CA LEU A 145 -7.13 -5.68 17.32
C LEU A 145 -5.99 -5.02 16.53
N ASP A 146 -4.75 -5.32 16.88
CA ASP A 146 -3.56 -4.86 16.20
C ASP A 146 -3.00 -5.94 15.24
N PRO A 147 -3.32 -5.91 13.95
CA PRO A 147 -2.83 -6.92 13.01
C PRO A 147 -1.31 -6.87 12.78
N GLN A 148 -0.65 -5.79 13.23
CA GLN A 148 0.79 -5.57 13.07
C GLN A 148 1.60 -6.09 14.26
N SER A 149 0.96 -6.58 15.34
CA SER A 149 1.68 -7.10 16.49
C SER A 149 2.25 -8.50 16.24
N PRO A 150 3.59 -8.66 16.20
CA PRO A 150 4.21 -9.98 16.08
C PRO A 150 4.03 -10.85 17.34
N ALA A 151 3.84 -10.22 18.50
CA ALA A 151 3.57 -10.93 19.76
C ALA A 151 2.22 -11.65 19.74
N VAL A 152 1.22 -11.09 19.04
CA VAL A 152 -0.15 -11.64 19.00
C VAL A 152 -0.34 -12.55 17.77
N HIS A 153 0.14 -12.13 16.60
CA HIS A 153 -0.19 -12.79 15.33
C HIS A 153 0.99 -13.52 14.67
N GLY A 154 2.18 -13.44 15.28
CA GLY A 154 3.42 -14.00 14.73
C GLY A 154 4.06 -13.11 13.66
N PHE A 155 5.36 -13.32 13.47
CA PHE A 155 6.21 -12.46 12.63
C PHE A 155 5.74 -12.37 11.16
N LEU A 156 5.49 -13.49 10.50
CA LEU A 156 5.12 -13.49 9.07
C LEU A 156 3.80 -12.78 8.81
N TRP A 157 2.83 -12.96 9.70
CA TRP A 157 1.56 -12.25 9.56
C TRP A 157 1.74 -10.75 9.77
N SER A 158 2.39 -10.33 10.83
CA SER A 158 2.60 -8.92 11.17
C SER A 158 3.48 -8.20 10.16
N HIS A 159 4.44 -8.92 9.56
CA HIS A 159 5.35 -8.36 8.57
C HIS A 159 4.72 -8.24 7.17
N VAL A 160 3.94 -9.24 6.73
CA VAL A 160 3.41 -9.30 5.34
C VAL A 160 1.94 -9.67 5.27
N GLY A 161 1.47 -10.66 6.04
CA GLY A 161 0.16 -11.28 5.82
C GLY A 161 -1.02 -10.32 5.96
N TRP A 162 -1.01 -9.46 6.96
CA TRP A 162 -2.16 -8.63 7.35
C TRP A 162 -2.66 -7.70 6.24
N PHE A 163 -1.77 -7.02 5.51
CA PHE A 163 -2.17 -6.07 4.47
C PHE A 163 -2.53 -6.73 3.13
N LEU A 164 -2.25 -8.04 2.98
CA LEU A 164 -2.66 -8.83 1.82
C LEU A 164 -4.09 -9.36 1.95
N THR A 165 -4.79 -9.04 3.03
CA THR A 165 -6.20 -9.41 3.26
C THR A 165 -7.15 -8.31 2.81
N PRO A 166 -8.44 -8.62 2.51
CA PRO A 166 -9.44 -7.59 2.23
C PRO A 166 -9.58 -6.56 3.34
N ARG A 167 -9.53 -6.97 4.61
CA ARG A 167 -9.58 -6.08 5.77
C ARG A 167 -8.38 -5.16 5.84
N GLY A 168 -7.16 -5.68 5.72
CA GLY A 168 -5.92 -4.91 5.74
C GLY A 168 -5.76 -4.01 4.51
N PHE A 169 -6.39 -4.36 3.39
CA PHE A 169 -6.36 -3.54 2.18
C PHE A 169 -7.27 -2.30 2.25
N ARG A 170 -8.32 -2.33 3.05
CA ARG A 170 -9.30 -1.25 3.14
C ARG A 170 -8.74 -0.02 3.85
N THR A 171 -9.02 1.19 3.32
CA THR A 171 -8.76 2.45 4.03
C THR A 171 -9.87 2.70 5.05
N HIS A 172 -9.51 2.85 6.32
CA HIS A 172 -10.42 3.09 7.44
C HIS A 172 -10.66 4.58 7.63
N TRP A 173 -11.61 5.15 6.88
CA TRP A 173 -11.92 6.58 6.83
C TRP A 173 -12.30 7.18 8.16
N GLU A 174 -12.95 6.40 9.03
CA GLU A 174 -13.37 6.78 10.38
C GLU A 174 -12.21 7.13 11.32
N ARG A 175 -10.99 6.68 10.99
CA ARG A 175 -9.78 6.93 11.80
C ARG A 175 -9.03 8.20 11.38
N ILE A 176 -9.40 8.78 10.25
CA ILE A 176 -8.67 9.88 9.61
C ILE A 176 -9.58 11.02 9.11
N PRO A 177 -10.65 11.42 9.83
CA PRO A 177 -11.58 12.46 9.36
C PRO A 177 -10.89 13.80 9.11
N ASP A 178 -9.81 14.08 9.85
CA ASP A 178 -8.96 15.27 9.72
C ASP A 178 -8.17 15.31 8.40
N LEU A 179 -7.85 14.18 7.81
CA LEU A 179 -7.12 14.05 6.54
C LEU A 179 -8.05 13.79 5.35
N ALA A 180 -9.18 13.13 5.57
CA ALA A 180 -10.13 12.76 4.53
C ALA A 180 -10.78 13.97 3.81
N LYS A 181 -10.66 15.18 4.37
CA LYS A 181 -11.14 16.42 3.77
C LYS A 181 -10.30 16.90 2.58
N TYR A 182 -9.08 16.37 2.39
CA TYR A 182 -8.17 16.78 1.33
C TYR A 182 -8.38 15.92 0.08
N PRO A 183 -8.95 16.47 -1.02
CA PRO A 183 -9.28 15.68 -2.22
C PRO A 183 -8.03 15.10 -2.91
N GLU A 184 -6.90 15.81 -2.88
CA GLU A 184 -5.63 15.34 -3.44
C GLU A 184 -5.07 14.12 -2.69
N LEU A 185 -5.22 14.05 -1.37
CA LEU A 185 -4.82 12.87 -0.60
C LEU A 185 -5.75 11.69 -0.87
N ARG A 186 -7.05 11.95 -1.03
CA ARG A 186 -8.02 10.91 -1.43
C ARG A 186 -7.72 10.37 -2.82
N TRP A 187 -7.28 11.22 -3.75
CA TRP A 187 -6.87 10.81 -5.09
C TRP A 187 -5.65 9.89 -5.03
N LEU A 188 -4.61 10.27 -4.27
CA LEU A 188 -3.42 9.45 -4.08
C LEU A 188 -3.73 8.11 -3.39
N ASP A 189 -4.67 8.09 -2.47
CA ASP A 189 -5.09 6.87 -1.78
C ASP A 189 -5.88 5.93 -2.70
N ARG A 190 -6.70 6.51 -3.58
CA ARG A 190 -7.49 5.76 -4.56
C ARG A 190 -6.65 5.19 -5.69
N PHE A 191 -5.68 5.97 -6.19
CA PHE A 191 -4.83 5.62 -7.33
C PHE A 191 -3.38 5.42 -6.90
N ASP A 192 -3.17 4.63 -5.87
CA ASP A 192 -1.89 4.46 -5.17
C ASP A 192 -0.77 3.83 -6.02
N LEU A 193 -1.08 3.18 -7.14
CA LEU A 193 -0.09 2.66 -8.08
C LEU A 193 0.37 3.67 -9.14
N VAL A 194 -0.31 4.80 -9.32
CA VAL A 194 0.06 5.78 -10.36
C VAL A 194 1.44 6.36 -10.12
N VAL A 195 1.73 6.77 -8.88
CA VAL A 195 3.03 7.36 -8.54
C VAL A 195 4.18 6.35 -8.63
N PRO A 196 4.08 5.12 -8.09
CA PRO A 196 5.07 4.06 -8.32
C PRO A 196 5.36 3.77 -9.77
N VAL A 197 4.33 3.61 -10.60
CA VAL A 197 4.48 3.34 -12.04
C VAL A 197 5.17 4.50 -12.74
N ALA A 198 4.80 5.75 -12.41
CA ALA A 198 5.45 6.93 -12.96
C ALA A 198 6.94 7.01 -12.56
N LEU A 199 7.28 6.67 -11.31
CA LEU A 199 8.69 6.60 -10.88
C LEU A 199 9.46 5.52 -11.62
N ALA A 200 8.90 4.32 -11.77
CA ALA A 200 9.53 3.23 -12.52
C ALA A 200 9.80 3.62 -13.98
N ALA A 201 8.82 4.24 -14.63
CA ALA A 201 8.96 4.74 -16.00
C ALA A 201 10.01 5.86 -16.10
N ALA A 202 10.04 6.78 -15.14
CA ALA A 202 11.04 7.87 -15.09
C ALA A 202 12.46 7.33 -14.91
N LEU A 203 12.66 6.32 -14.07
CA LEU A 203 13.97 5.70 -13.86
C LEU A 203 14.43 4.92 -15.09
N PHE A 204 13.54 4.18 -15.74
CA PHE A 204 13.85 3.53 -17.00
C PHE A 204 14.23 4.54 -18.07
N GLY A 205 13.45 5.62 -18.22
CA GLY A 205 13.75 6.71 -19.15
C GLY A 205 15.06 7.43 -18.84
N LEU A 206 15.34 7.69 -17.55
CA LEU A 206 16.61 8.27 -17.11
C LEU A 206 17.79 7.37 -17.52
N GLY A 207 17.70 6.06 -17.28
CA GLY A 207 18.73 5.11 -17.68
C GLY A 207 18.95 5.12 -19.20
N ALA A 208 17.88 5.05 -19.98
CA ALA A 208 17.96 5.13 -21.46
C ALA A 208 18.55 6.45 -21.98
N LEU A 209 18.28 7.56 -21.28
CA LEU A 209 18.90 8.85 -21.59
C LEU A 209 20.41 8.81 -21.27
N LEU A 210 20.79 8.35 -20.09
CA LEU A 210 22.20 8.30 -19.65
C LEU A 210 23.03 7.36 -20.55
N GLU A 211 22.49 6.26 -21.03
CA GLU A 211 23.17 5.40 -22.02
C GLU A 211 23.58 6.17 -23.29
N ARG A 212 22.79 7.19 -23.68
CA ARG A 212 23.04 7.99 -24.91
C ARG A 212 23.93 9.18 -24.67
N VAL A 213 23.66 9.95 -23.57
CA VAL A 213 24.31 11.26 -23.36
C VAL A 213 25.54 11.19 -22.43
N ALA A 214 25.68 10.12 -21.67
CA ALA A 214 26.76 9.92 -20.70
C ALA A 214 27.22 8.44 -20.61
N PRO A 215 27.60 7.78 -21.73
CA PRO A 215 27.93 6.36 -21.76
C PRO A 215 29.07 5.99 -20.82
N GLN A 216 29.95 6.95 -20.47
CA GLN A 216 31.04 6.76 -19.50
C GLN A 216 30.55 6.39 -18.09
N LEU A 217 29.27 6.61 -17.74
CA LEU A 217 28.69 6.18 -16.47
C LEU A 217 28.45 4.68 -16.41
N GLY A 218 28.52 3.97 -17.55
CA GLY A 218 28.33 2.52 -17.63
C GLY A 218 27.01 2.02 -17.07
N THR A 219 25.95 2.86 -17.14
CA THR A 219 24.62 2.53 -16.61
C THR A 219 23.63 2.33 -17.73
N SER A 220 22.59 1.52 -17.47
CA SER A 220 21.56 1.19 -18.44
C SER A 220 20.16 1.48 -17.93
N ALA A 221 19.18 1.52 -18.86
CA ALA A 221 17.76 1.63 -18.53
C ALA A 221 17.32 0.51 -17.56
N GLY A 222 17.78 -0.73 -17.82
CA GLY A 222 17.49 -1.87 -16.95
C GLY A 222 18.10 -1.72 -15.55
N GLN A 223 19.35 -1.28 -15.46
CA GLN A 223 20.01 -1.05 -14.17
C GLN A 223 19.31 0.04 -13.35
N MET A 224 18.96 1.18 -13.96
CA MET A 224 18.24 2.25 -13.26
C MET A 224 16.87 1.79 -12.76
N LEU A 225 16.15 1.01 -13.54
CA LEU A 225 14.86 0.46 -13.13
C LEU A 225 15.04 -0.56 -11.99
N VAL A 226 15.94 -1.53 -12.14
CA VAL A 226 16.09 -2.62 -11.17
C VAL A 226 16.63 -2.10 -9.84
N TRP A 227 17.73 -1.36 -9.84
CA TRP A 227 18.33 -0.84 -8.61
C TRP A 227 17.55 0.33 -8.03
N GLY A 228 17.20 1.31 -8.86
CA GLY A 228 16.53 2.54 -8.43
C GLY A 228 15.08 2.31 -8.01
N PHE A 229 14.36 1.35 -8.60
CA PHE A 229 12.97 1.07 -8.23
C PHE A 229 12.82 -0.24 -7.48
N PHE A 230 13.05 -1.40 -8.10
CA PHE A 230 12.68 -2.68 -7.48
C PHE A 230 13.48 -2.97 -6.20
N ILE A 231 14.81 -2.92 -6.26
CA ILE A 231 15.66 -3.24 -5.11
C ILE A 231 15.49 -2.20 -4.02
N SER A 232 15.61 -0.89 -4.35
CA SER A 232 15.50 0.16 -3.35
C SER A 232 14.12 0.21 -2.68
N THR A 233 13.04 -0.12 -3.40
CA THR A 233 11.69 -0.18 -2.85
C THR A 233 11.49 -1.41 -1.95
N THR A 234 11.99 -2.56 -2.36
CA THR A 234 11.90 -3.80 -1.56
C THR A 234 12.68 -3.66 -0.25
N VAL A 235 13.92 -3.14 -0.31
CA VAL A 235 14.72 -2.86 0.89
C VAL A 235 14.03 -1.86 1.80
N LEU A 236 13.49 -0.78 1.24
CA LEU A 236 12.74 0.24 1.99
C LEU A 236 11.51 -0.37 2.69
N PHE A 237 10.73 -1.19 1.99
CA PHE A 237 9.57 -1.85 2.54
C PHE A 237 9.95 -2.70 3.76
N HIS A 238 10.89 -3.62 3.61
CA HIS A 238 11.29 -4.49 4.72
C HIS A 238 11.91 -3.71 5.89
N ALA A 239 12.72 -2.68 5.63
CA ALA A 239 13.25 -1.83 6.67
C ALA A 239 12.15 -1.13 7.46
N THR A 240 11.17 -0.52 6.79
CA THR A 240 10.08 0.21 7.47
C THR A 240 9.15 -0.71 8.26
N VAL A 241 8.80 -1.88 7.72
CA VAL A 241 7.92 -2.82 8.44
C VAL A 241 8.62 -3.47 9.63
N THR A 242 9.95 -3.62 9.57
CA THR A 242 10.72 -4.19 10.70
C THR A 242 10.88 -3.22 11.87
N ILE A 243 10.89 -1.91 11.62
CA ILE A 243 11.08 -0.87 12.64
C ILE A 243 9.76 -0.23 13.13
N ASN A 244 8.63 -0.65 12.59
CA ASN A 244 7.31 -0.09 12.90
C ASN A 244 6.59 -0.94 14.03
#